data_09c67746cbd1d63d2f41666999c71cc7
#
_entry.id   09c67746cbd1d63d2f41666999c71cc7
#
_cell.length_a   1.000
_cell.length_b   1.000
_cell.length_c   1.000
_cell.angle_alpha   90.00
_cell.angle_beta   90.00
_cell.angle_gamma   90.00
#
_symmetry.space_group_name_H-M   'P 1'
#
loop_
_entity.id
_entity.type
_entity.pdbx_description
1 polymer ?
#
loop_
_entity_poly.entity_id
_entity_poly.type
_entity_poly.pdbx_seq_one_letter_code
_entity_poly.pdbx_strand_id
1 'polypeptide(L)'
;MNTRTMITAALLLSLFAIPCQARAEEFAPRNDGFIRDWLLLAPIQLAADADGAEAIEKNQIPDEGQLKPKAGDKVTVRGKEFTWKKVKATDYFLDLNAICNAETEKTVAYAVAYVQVDEERKNLKLKMGSNDEGKVFLNGKLLLKTSEGRALDQDSDTARDITLNKGINVVVFKIFNEGGSDWQGCLRFTDASDKPVTNLVIKLEP
;
A
#
# COMPACT_ATOMS: atom_id res chain seq x y z
N MET A 1 -45.14 -3.81 70.31
CA MET A 1 -45.18 -3.18 68.97
C MET A 1 -43.80 -3.38 68.37
N ASN A 2 -43.60 -4.35 67.42
CA ASN A 2 -42.33 -4.65 66.78
C ASN A 2 -42.39 -4.07 65.38
N THR A 3 -41.59 -3.06 65.18
CA THR A 3 -41.33 -2.44 63.82
C THR A 3 -40.26 -3.23 63.12
N ARG A 4 -40.63 -3.96 62.06
CA ARG A 4 -39.67 -4.63 61.15
C ARG A 4 -39.24 -3.63 60.07
N THR A 5 -37.97 -3.29 60.05
CA THR A 5 -37.32 -2.50 58.99
C THR A 5 -36.99 -3.42 57.82
N MET A 6 -37.62 -3.20 56.66
CA MET A 6 -37.26 -3.87 55.41
C MET A 6 -36.05 -3.12 54.75
N ILE A 7 -34.95 -3.82 54.59
CA ILE A 7 -33.81 -3.35 53.83
C ILE A 7 -33.99 -3.83 52.38
N THR A 8 -34.22 -2.91 51.48
CA THR A 8 -34.28 -3.18 50.02
C THR A 8 -32.87 -3.08 49.45
N ALA A 9 -32.31 -4.21 49.07
CA ALA A 9 -31.02 -4.25 48.38
C ALA A 9 -31.23 -3.92 46.87
N ALA A 10 -30.72 -2.78 46.42
CA ALA A 10 -30.68 -2.44 45.02
C ALA A 10 -29.51 -3.11 44.35
N LEU A 11 -29.76 -4.05 43.43
CA LEU A 11 -28.76 -4.72 42.61
C LEU A 11 -28.38 -3.80 41.43
N LEU A 12 -27.20 -3.16 41.49
CA LEU A 12 -26.65 -2.41 40.38
C LEU A 12 -26.06 -3.40 39.35
N LEU A 13 -26.76 -3.58 38.23
CA LEU A 13 -26.25 -4.29 37.05
C LEU A 13 -25.35 -3.35 36.29
N SER A 14 -24.01 -3.51 36.42
CA SER A 14 -23.06 -2.82 35.57
C SER A 14 -22.99 -3.50 34.20
N LEU A 15 -23.56 -2.88 33.17
CA LEU A 15 -23.38 -3.26 31.78
C LEU A 15 -21.92 -2.93 31.39
N PHE A 16 -21.07 -3.95 31.32
CA PHE A 16 -19.79 -3.82 30.63
C PHE A 16 -20.05 -3.77 29.14
N ALA A 17 -19.95 -2.57 28.53
CA ALA A 17 -19.91 -2.42 27.10
C ALA A 17 -18.58 -3.05 26.59
N ILE A 18 -18.67 -4.21 25.96
CA ILE A 18 -17.55 -4.81 25.23
C ILE A 18 -17.28 -3.90 24.02
N PRO A 19 -16.08 -3.29 23.89
CA PRO A 19 -15.79 -2.50 22.71
C PRO A 19 -15.83 -3.42 21.49
N CYS A 20 -16.71 -3.13 20.56
CA CYS A 20 -16.72 -3.76 19.22
C CYS A 20 -15.43 -3.33 18.52
N GLN A 21 -14.39 -4.16 18.57
CA GLN A 21 -13.21 -3.96 17.75
C GLN A 21 -13.63 -4.16 16.29
N ALA A 22 -13.66 -3.08 15.52
CA ALA A 22 -13.85 -3.17 14.07
C ALA A 22 -12.73 -4.09 13.52
N ARG A 23 -13.14 -5.20 12.90
CA ARG A 23 -12.20 -6.11 12.24
C ARG A 23 -11.55 -5.37 11.08
N ALA A 24 -10.22 -5.40 10.99
CA ALA A 24 -9.50 -4.81 9.88
C ALA A 24 -10.00 -5.41 8.55
N GLU A 25 -10.17 -4.56 7.55
CA GLU A 25 -10.58 -5.01 6.21
C GLU A 25 -9.48 -5.87 5.60
N GLU A 26 -9.86 -7.02 5.08
CA GLU A 26 -8.97 -8.00 4.46
C GLU A 26 -9.37 -8.16 2.99
N PHE A 27 -8.39 -8.07 2.10
CA PHE A 27 -8.56 -8.22 0.66
C PHE A 27 -7.69 -9.37 0.16
N ALA A 28 -7.97 -9.89 -1.02
CA ALA A 28 -7.16 -10.91 -1.67
C ALA A 28 -6.91 -10.54 -3.14
N PRO A 29 -5.73 -10.85 -3.68
CA PRO A 29 -5.49 -10.75 -5.11
C PRO A 29 -6.50 -11.58 -5.91
N ARG A 30 -6.85 -11.12 -7.10
CA ARG A 30 -7.63 -11.94 -8.04
C ARG A 30 -6.76 -13.06 -8.63
N ASN A 31 -7.31 -13.86 -9.55
CA ASN A 31 -6.63 -15.00 -10.15
C ASN A 31 -5.32 -14.65 -10.88
N ASP A 32 -5.14 -13.40 -11.26
CA ASP A 32 -3.93 -12.87 -11.89
C ASP A 32 -2.83 -12.46 -10.89
N GLY A 33 -3.15 -12.46 -9.58
CA GLY A 33 -2.22 -12.20 -8.48
C GLY A 33 -1.87 -10.73 -8.25
N PHE A 34 -2.38 -9.79 -9.07
CA PHE A 34 -2.07 -8.36 -8.89
C PHE A 34 -2.70 -7.79 -7.62
N ILE A 35 -1.91 -7.00 -6.89
CA ILE A 35 -2.38 -6.24 -5.72
C ILE A 35 -3.20 -5.06 -6.24
N ARG A 36 -4.45 -4.95 -5.78
CA ARG A 36 -5.38 -3.89 -6.21
C ARG A 36 -5.75 -2.93 -5.10
N ASP A 37 -5.65 -3.37 -3.87
CA ASP A 37 -6.04 -2.58 -2.71
C ASP A 37 -4.79 -1.96 -2.07
N TRP A 38 -4.76 -0.63 -1.97
CA TRP A 38 -3.60 0.13 -1.57
C TRP A 38 -3.93 1.29 -0.63
N LEU A 39 -2.99 1.66 0.21
CA LEU A 39 -2.91 3.00 0.78
C LEU A 39 -2.11 3.87 -0.18
N LEU A 40 -2.69 4.98 -0.63
CA LEU A 40 -2.10 5.88 -1.61
C LEU A 40 -1.84 7.26 -1.01
N LEU A 41 -0.67 7.80 -1.31
CA LEU A 41 -0.30 9.20 -1.11
C LEU A 41 0.08 9.79 -2.46
N ALA A 42 -0.81 10.56 -3.04
CA ALA A 42 -0.65 11.17 -4.38
C ALA A 42 -1.64 12.36 -4.55
N PRO A 43 -1.42 13.24 -5.53
CA PRO A 43 -0.20 13.45 -6.30
C PRO A 43 0.78 14.36 -5.54
N ILE A 44 2.06 14.00 -5.47
CA ILE A 44 3.12 14.84 -4.91
C ILE A 44 3.81 15.55 -6.07
N GLN A 45 3.49 16.82 -6.26
CA GLN A 45 4.05 17.63 -7.34
C GLN A 45 5.52 17.93 -7.10
N LEU A 46 6.36 17.69 -8.08
CA LEU A 46 7.76 18.08 -8.12
C LEU A 46 7.93 19.40 -8.91
N ALA A 47 9.17 19.83 -9.09
CA ALA A 47 9.50 20.96 -9.96
C ALA A 47 9.25 20.61 -11.43
N ALA A 48 8.93 21.60 -12.26
CA ALA A 48 8.61 21.37 -13.67
C ALA A 48 9.80 20.79 -14.49
N ASP A 49 11.01 21.01 -14.01
CA ASP A 49 12.26 20.49 -14.59
C ASP A 49 12.75 19.22 -13.90
N ALA A 50 11.92 18.56 -13.07
CA ALA A 50 12.30 17.34 -12.39
C ALA A 50 12.65 16.23 -13.41
N ASP A 51 13.84 15.67 -13.24
CA ASP A 51 14.32 14.51 -13.98
C ASP A 51 13.79 13.22 -13.35
N GLY A 52 13.36 12.26 -14.18
CA GLY A 52 12.76 11.03 -13.70
C GLY A 52 13.72 10.16 -12.91
N ALA A 53 14.97 10.05 -13.38
CA ALA A 53 15.99 9.26 -12.68
C ALA A 53 16.34 9.86 -11.31
N GLU A 54 16.43 11.19 -11.20
CA GLU A 54 16.63 11.86 -9.93
C GLU A 54 15.39 11.76 -9.03
N ALA A 55 14.19 11.93 -9.57
CA ALA A 55 12.94 11.88 -8.85
C ALA A 55 12.69 10.54 -8.19
N ILE A 56 13.01 9.43 -8.90
CA ILE A 56 12.84 8.08 -8.36
C ILE A 56 13.90 7.75 -7.30
N GLU A 57 15.11 8.29 -7.43
CA GLU A 57 16.17 8.12 -6.42
C GLU A 57 15.92 8.93 -5.15
N LYS A 58 15.54 10.19 -5.31
CA LYS A 58 15.39 11.13 -4.19
C LYS A 58 14.18 10.79 -3.35
N ASN A 59 14.39 10.56 -2.06
CA ASN A 59 13.30 10.38 -1.12
C ASN A 59 12.46 11.66 -1.03
N GLN A 60 11.17 11.57 -1.34
CA GLN A 60 10.24 12.69 -1.13
C GLN A 60 9.67 12.69 0.30
N ILE A 61 9.72 11.53 0.95
CA ILE A 61 9.34 11.32 2.35
C ILE A 61 10.56 10.71 3.05
N PRO A 62 10.91 11.12 4.27
CA PRO A 62 11.98 10.47 5.04
C PRO A 62 11.74 8.96 5.16
N ASP A 63 12.80 8.17 5.07
CA ASP A 63 12.76 6.71 5.22
C ASP A 63 11.69 6.02 4.35
N GLU A 64 11.56 6.44 3.08
CA GLU A 64 10.48 6.00 2.17
C GLU A 64 10.31 4.47 2.09
N GLY A 65 11.38 3.70 2.27
CA GLY A 65 11.33 2.24 2.30
C GLY A 65 10.70 1.65 3.57
N GLN A 66 10.59 2.44 4.66
CA GLN A 66 10.10 2.01 5.98
C GLN A 66 8.67 2.50 6.27
N LEU A 67 7.98 3.05 5.28
CA LEU A 67 6.64 3.61 5.44
C LEU A 67 5.65 2.56 5.96
N LYS A 68 4.89 2.91 7.00
CA LYS A 68 3.83 2.09 7.60
C LYS A 68 2.59 2.92 7.93
N PRO A 69 1.98 3.58 6.93
CA PRO A 69 0.86 4.47 7.16
C PRO A 69 -0.43 3.71 7.47
N LYS A 70 -1.39 4.45 8.03
CA LYS A 70 -2.81 4.10 8.08
C LYS A 70 -3.61 5.08 7.24
N ALA A 71 -4.82 4.69 6.85
CA ALA A 71 -5.74 5.62 6.21
C ALA A 71 -6.07 6.78 7.15
N GLY A 72 -5.96 8.01 6.62
CA GLY A 72 -6.14 9.24 7.40
C GLY A 72 -4.85 9.80 8.00
N ASP A 73 -3.74 9.05 8.01
CA ASP A 73 -2.45 9.59 8.45
C ASP A 73 -2.04 10.75 7.53
N LYS A 74 -1.45 11.77 8.15
CA LYS A 74 -1.01 12.98 7.47
C LYS A 74 0.51 13.05 7.42
N VAL A 75 1.03 13.56 6.32
CA VAL A 75 2.45 13.81 6.14
C VAL A 75 2.64 15.12 5.39
N THR A 76 3.64 15.90 5.82
CA THR A 76 4.03 17.13 5.13
C THR A 76 5.17 16.82 4.17
N VAL A 77 4.94 17.06 2.89
CA VAL A 77 5.94 16.91 1.83
C VAL A 77 6.09 18.26 1.13
N ARG A 78 7.32 18.78 1.09
CA ARG A 78 7.63 20.08 0.43
C ARG A 78 6.74 21.24 0.92
N GLY A 79 6.40 21.25 2.22
CA GLY A 79 5.57 22.28 2.85
C GLY A 79 4.05 22.14 2.62
N LYS A 80 3.60 21.08 1.91
CA LYS A 80 2.19 20.79 1.68
C LYS A 80 1.78 19.54 2.47
N GLU A 81 0.62 19.57 3.12
CA GLU A 81 0.05 18.43 3.82
C GLU A 81 -0.65 17.48 2.84
N PHE A 82 -0.36 16.20 2.97
CA PHE A 82 -1.01 15.10 2.24
C PHE A 82 -1.61 14.12 3.24
N THR A 83 -2.65 13.40 2.79
CA THR A 83 -3.33 12.38 3.60
C THR A 83 -3.33 11.06 2.88
N TRP A 84 -2.95 10.00 3.58
CA TRP A 84 -3.03 8.62 3.08
C TRP A 84 -4.47 8.17 2.91
N LYS A 85 -4.81 7.66 1.72
CA LYS A 85 -6.17 7.26 1.36
C LYS A 85 -6.20 5.79 0.93
N LYS A 86 -7.26 5.07 1.33
CA LYS A 86 -7.55 3.75 0.75
C LYS A 86 -8.00 3.94 -0.69
N VAL A 87 -7.41 3.19 -1.60
CA VAL A 87 -7.78 3.15 -3.02
C VAL A 87 -7.86 1.72 -3.49
N LYS A 88 -8.66 1.49 -4.52
CA LYS A 88 -8.79 0.19 -5.18
C LYS A 88 -8.66 0.35 -6.67
N ALA A 89 -7.71 -0.37 -7.26
CA ALA A 89 -7.59 -0.47 -8.71
C ALA A 89 -8.76 -1.29 -9.29
N THR A 90 -9.37 -0.79 -10.33
CA THR A 90 -10.44 -1.49 -11.06
C THR A 90 -9.89 -2.56 -12.00
N ASP A 91 -8.69 -2.34 -12.52
CA ASP A 91 -7.96 -3.24 -13.39
C ASP A 91 -6.76 -3.88 -12.65
N TYR A 92 -5.84 -4.54 -13.36
CA TYR A 92 -4.61 -5.13 -12.83
C TYR A 92 -3.59 -4.07 -12.38
N PHE A 93 -3.76 -2.82 -12.76
CA PHE A 93 -2.87 -1.69 -12.45
C PHE A 93 -3.61 -0.56 -11.70
N LEU A 94 -2.86 0.26 -10.99
CA LEU A 94 -3.30 1.56 -10.49
C LEU A 94 -3.28 2.55 -11.66
N ASP A 95 -4.41 3.12 -12.00
CA ASP A 95 -4.52 4.29 -12.86
C ASP A 95 -4.52 5.54 -11.96
N LEU A 96 -3.33 6.13 -11.81
CA LEU A 96 -3.13 7.21 -10.85
C LEU A 96 -3.74 8.53 -11.32
N ASN A 97 -3.78 8.80 -12.63
CA ASN A 97 -4.47 9.97 -13.16
C ASN A 97 -5.98 9.86 -12.92
N ALA A 98 -6.59 8.71 -13.18
CA ALA A 98 -8.00 8.47 -12.88
C ALA A 98 -8.30 8.54 -11.37
N ILE A 99 -7.45 7.97 -10.52
CA ILE A 99 -7.62 8.00 -9.05
C ILE A 99 -7.48 9.43 -8.51
N CYS A 100 -6.55 10.23 -9.05
CA CYS A 100 -6.36 11.62 -8.68
C CYS A 100 -7.40 12.56 -9.33
N ASN A 101 -8.14 12.07 -10.31
CA ASN A 101 -9.06 12.86 -11.16
C ASN A 101 -8.35 14.08 -11.78
N ALA A 102 -7.15 13.87 -12.27
CA ALA A 102 -6.31 14.90 -12.88
C ALA A 102 -5.26 14.26 -13.79
N GLU A 103 -5.02 14.87 -14.95
CA GLU A 103 -3.79 14.63 -15.70
C GLU A 103 -2.65 15.36 -14.98
N THR A 104 -1.60 14.63 -14.67
CA THR A 104 -0.48 15.15 -13.87
C THR A 104 0.84 14.97 -14.61
N GLU A 105 1.78 15.86 -14.35
CA GLU A 105 3.14 15.80 -14.86
C GLU A 105 4.12 16.02 -13.70
N LYS A 106 5.31 15.45 -13.79
CA LYS A 106 6.37 15.62 -12.78
C LYS A 106 5.85 15.38 -11.35
N THR A 107 5.10 14.29 -11.19
CA THR A 107 4.48 13.91 -9.91
C THR A 107 4.95 12.55 -9.41
N VAL A 108 4.93 12.39 -8.10
CA VAL A 108 5.22 11.13 -7.41
C VAL A 108 4.01 10.63 -6.65
N ALA A 109 3.79 9.33 -6.69
CA ALA A 109 2.89 8.60 -5.80
C ALA A 109 3.66 7.60 -4.94
N TYR A 110 3.16 7.38 -3.72
CA TYR A 110 3.52 6.23 -2.89
C TYR A 110 2.29 5.39 -2.66
N ALA A 111 2.38 4.11 -3.00
CA ALA A 111 1.36 3.10 -2.71
C ALA A 111 1.91 2.10 -1.70
N VAL A 112 1.18 1.85 -0.60
CA VAL A 112 1.59 0.91 0.45
C VAL A 112 0.53 -0.17 0.62
N ALA A 113 0.97 -1.42 0.71
CA ALA A 113 0.12 -2.56 1.02
C ALA A 113 0.80 -3.44 2.08
N TYR A 114 0.00 -3.99 2.99
CA TYR A 114 0.44 -4.94 4.00
C TYR A 114 0.04 -6.34 3.55
N VAL A 115 1.02 -7.16 3.24
CA VAL A 115 0.83 -8.53 2.75
C VAL A 115 1.00 -9.49 3.91
N GLN A 116 -0.10 -10.10 4.34
CA GLN A 116 -0.07 -11.08 5.41
C GLN A 116 -0.02 -12.50 4.84
N VAL A 117 0.82 -13.33 5.44
CA VAL A 117 0.90 -14.77 5.20
C VAL A 117 0.93 -15.53 6.53
N ASP A 118 0.29 -16.70 6.57
CA ASP A 118 0.19 -17.52 7.79
C ASP A 118 1.48 -18.28 8.10
N GLU A 119 2.32 -18.50 7.09
CA GLU A 119 3.61 -19.16 7.17
C GLU A 119 4.64 -18.46 6.28
N GLU A 120 5.92 -18.67 6.56
CA GLU A 120 7.00 -18.16 5.70
C GLU A 120 6.90 -18.76 4.30
N ARG A 121 7.02 -17.92 3.26
CA ARG A 121 7.01 -18.34 1.85
C ARG A 121 8.30 -17.90 1.18
N LYS A 122 9.02 -18.85 0.65
CA LYS A 122 10.32 -18.64 -0.02
C LYS A 122 10.24 -18.87 -1.53
N ASN A 123 11.31 -18.48 -2.22
CA ASN A 123 11.49 -18.68 -3.65
C ASN A 123 10.37 -18.04 -4.50
N LEU A 124 9.81 -16.94 -4.00
CA LEU A 124 8.85 -16.15 -4.76
C LEU A 124 9.56 -15.18 -5.68
N LYS A 125 8.83 -14.65 -6.63
CA LYS A 125 9.21 -13.50 -7.44
C LYS A 125 8.28 -12.34 -7.12
N LEU A 126 8.83 -11.13 -7.07
CA LEU A 126 8.07 -9.89 -7.09
C LEU A 126 8.20 -9.28 -8.47
N LYS A 127 7.09 -9.02 -9.10
CA LYS A 127 7.03 -8.48 -10.46
C LYS A 127 6.37 -7.13 -10.47
N MET A 128 6.95 -6.19 -11.20
CA MET A 128 6.54 -4.81 -11.29
C MET A 128 6.36 -4.39 -12.76
N GLY A 129 5.36 -3.56 -13.01
CA GLY A 129 5.28 -2.70 -14.18
C GLY A 129 5.01 -1.27 -13.73
N SER A 130 5.57 -0.28 -14.39
CA SER A 130 5.35 1.14 -14.14
C SER A 130 5.34 1.95 -15.43
N ASN A 131 4.61 3.04 -15.39
CA ASN A 131 4.65 4.15 -16.34
C ASN A 131 4.71 5.44 -15.48
N ASP A 132 5.79 6.21 -15.44
CA ASP A 132 7.08 5.96 -16.08
C ASP A 132 8.01 5.15 -15.16
N GLU A 133 8.74 5.82 -14.24
CA GLU A 133 9.72 5.20 -13.34
C GLU A 133 9.03 4.58 -12.13
N GLY A 134 9.61 3.49 -11.64
CA GLY A 134 9.10 2.76 -10.49
C GLY A 134 10.19 2.28 -9.52
N LYS A 135 9.85 2.23 -8.23
CA LYS A 135 10.74 1.77 -7.17
C LYS A 135 9.95 0.99 -6.12
N VAL A 136 10.38 -0.23 -5.81
CA VAL A 136 9.67 -1.09 -4.87
C VAL A 136 10.56 -1.52 -3.72
N PHE A 137 10.02 -1.37 -2.52
CA PHE A 137 10.61 -1.92 -1.30
C PHE A 137 9.73 -3.02 -0.73
N LEU A 138 10.34 -4.03 -0.15
CA LEU A 138 9.70 -5.05 0.67
C LEU A 138 10.40 -5.10 2.04
N ASN A 139 9.63 -4.89 3.10
CA ASN A 139 10.13 -4.87 4.48
C ASN A 139 11.34 -3.93 4.67
N GLY A 140 11.33 -2.78 3.97
CA GLY A 140 12.39 -1.78 4.02
C GLY A 140 13.57 -2.02 3.09
N LYS A 141 13.66 -3.18 2.45
CA LYS A 141 14.71 -3.51 1.48
C LYS A 141 14.27 -3.11 0.07
N LEU A 142 15.10 -2.32 -0.63
CA LEU A 142 14.91 -2.04 -2.05
C LEU A 142 15.06 -3.35 -2.86
N LEU A 143 14.05 -3.67 -3.67
CA LEU A 143 14.03 -4.87 -4.50
C LEU A 143 14.09 -4.56 -5.99
N LEU A 144 13.34 -3.58 -6.45
CA LEU A 144 13.23 -3.20 -7.85
C LEU A 144 13.30 -1.69 -8.00
N LYS A 145 13.92 -1.24 -9.07
CA LYS A 145 13.96 0.15 -9.50
C LYS A 145 14.15 0.23 -11.00
N THR A 146 13.36 1.06 -11.66
CA THR A 146 13.63 1.55 -13.01
C THR A 146 13.73 3.06 -12.97
N SER A 147 14.68 3.61 -13.71
CA SER A 147 14.95 5.03 -13.85
C SER A 147 14.86 5.50 -15.30
N GLU A 148 14.18 4.74 -16.13
CA GLU A 148 13.90 5.07 -17.52
C GLU A 148 12.39 5.22 -17.70
N GLY A 149 11.99 6.34 -18.31
CA GLY A 149 10.59 6.59 -18.70
C GLY A 149 10.12 5.55 -19.70
N ARG A 150 8.93 4.99 -19.47
CA ARG A 150 8.39 3.90 -20.27
C ARG A 150 6.87 3.79 -20.16
N ALA A 151 6.25 3.17 -21.17
CA ALA A 151 4.85 2.72 -21.06
C ALA A 151 4.72 1.55 -20.06
N LEU A 152 3.52 1.40 -19.49
CA LEU A 152 3.22 0.26 -18.64
C LEU A 152 3.28 -1.05 -19.43
N ASP A 153 4.10 -1.97 -18.96
CA ASP A 153 4.09 -3.38 -19.38
C ASP A 153 4.05 -4.28 -18.16
N GLN A 154 3.22 -5.33 -18.23
CA GLN A 154 3.08 -6.29 -17.12
C GLN A 154 4.41 -7.02 -16.91
N ASP A 155 4.83 -7.13 -15.63
CA ASP A 155 5.97 -7.94 -15.24
C ASP A 155 7.30 -7.53 -15.89
N SER A 156 7.42 -6.28 -16.36
CA SER A 156 8.62 -5.78 -17.02
C SER A 156 9.87 -5.88 -16.15
N ASP A 157 9.69 -5.78 -14.82
CA ASP A 157 10.78 -5.98 -13.87
C ASP A 157 10.49 -7.13 -12.93
N THR A 158 11.51 -7.91 -12.60
CA THR A 158 11.37 -9.08 -11.71
C THR A 158 12.50 -9.17 -10.70
N ALA A 159 12.15 -9.10 -9.42
CA ALA A 159 13.03 -9.52 -8.33
C ALA A 159 12.79 -11.00 -8.02
N ARG A 160 13.88 -11.76 -7.85
CA ARG A 160 13.85 -13.21 -7.59
C ARG A 160 14.22 -13.51 -6.14
N ASP A 161 14.00 -14.75 -5.73
CA ASP A 161 14.37 -15.28 -4.41
C ASP A 161 13.75 -14.46 -3.26
N ILE A 162 12.53 -14.01 -3.48
CA ILE A 162 11.78 -13.23 -2.51
C ILE A 162 11.23 -14.13 -1.42
N THR A 163 11.36 -13.68 -0.18
CA THR A 163 10.75 -14.32 0.99
C THR A 163 9.71 -13.38 1.58
N LEU A 164 8.48 -13.87 1.75
CA LEU A 164 7.49 -13.29 2.63
C LEU A 164 7.60 -13.97 3.99
N ASN A 165 7.92 -13.20 5.02
CA ASN A 165 8.00 -13.68 6.39
C ASN A 165 6.60 -14.00 6.91
N LYS A 166 6.47 -14.99 7.81
CA LYS A 166 5.22 -15.21 8.54
C LYS A 166 4.74 -13.93 9.21
N GLY A 167 3.45 -13.63 9.06
CA GLY A 167 2.83 -12.39 9.54
C GLY A 167 2.79 -11.33 8.44
N ILE A 168 2.93 -10.07 8.83
CA ILE A 168 2.78 -8.91 7.93
C ILE A 168 4.11 -8.57 7.26
N ASN A 169 4.06 -8.41 5.95
CA ASN A 169 5.13 -7.89 5.11
C ASN A 169 4.67 -6.57 4.49
N VAL A 170 5.53 -5.56 4.50
CA VAL A 170 5.19 -4.23 4.01
C VAL A 170 5.76 -4.05 2.61
N VAL A 171 4.90 -3.77 1.66
CA VAL A 171 5.26 -3.38 0.29
C VAL A 171 5.09 -1.87 0.16
N VAL A 172 6.13 -1.18 -0.27
CA VAL A 172 6.07 0.24 -0.65
C VAL A 172 6.42 0.35 -2.12
N PHE A 173 5.52 0.92 -2.90
CA PHE A 173 5.69 1.16 -4.32
C PHE A 173 5.66 2.66 -4.60
N LYS A 174 6.76 3.22 -5.06
CA LYS A 174 6.89 4.59 -5.52
C LYS A 174 6.80 4.63 -7.04
N ILE A 175 6.01 5.53 -7.59
CA ILE A 175 5.81 5.69 -9.03
C ILE A 175 5.92 7.16 -9.36
N PHE A 176 6.77 7.49 -10.32
CA PHE A 176 6.91 8.83 -10.85
C PHE A 176 6.22 8.92 -12.21
N ASN A 177 5.62 10.07 -12.48
CA ASN A 177 5.05 10.44 -13.78
C ASN A 177 5.90 11.56 -14.38
N GLU A 178 6.54 11.29 -15.47
CA GLU A 178 7.27 12.31 -16.22
C GLU A 178 6.32 13.28 -16.93
N GLY A 179 5.21 12.74 -17.44
CA GLY A 179 4.16 13.48 -18.16
C GLY A 179 3.40 12.56 -19.11
N GLY A 180 2.41 13.13 -19.78
CA GLY A 180 1.54 12.39 -20.71
C GLY A 180 0.23 11.95 -20.09
N SER A 181 -0.54 11.16 -20.85
CA SER A 181 -1.91 10.74 -20.48
C SER A 181 -1.95 9.64 -19.42
N ASP A 182 -0.86 8.87 -19.30
CA ASP A 182 -0.82 7.67 -18.50
C ASP A 182 0.13 7.80 -17.32
N TRP A 183 -0.36 7.51 -16.13
CA TRP A 183 0.42 7.37 -14.90
C TRP A 183 -0.04 6.12 -14.18
N GLN A 184 0.72 5.05 -14.33
CA GLN A 184 0.23 3.71 -14.00
C GLN A 184 1.28 2.88 -13.28
N GLY A 185 0.81 1.90 -12.48
CA GLY A 185 1.70 0.94 -11.86
C GLY A 185 0.98 -0.36 -11.50
N CYS A 186 1.65 -1.49 -11.66
CA CYS A 186 1.14 -2.79 -11.26
C CYS A 186 2.21 -3.60 -10.53
N LEU A 187 1.76 -4.47 -9.62
CA LEU A 187 2.64 -5.30 -8.81
C LEU A 187 1.95 -6.59 -8.41
N ARG A 188 2.69 -7.70 -8.51
CA ARG A 188 2.23 -9.02 -8.06
C ARG A 188 3.35 -9.90 -7.56
N PHE A 189 2.97 -10.90 -6.78
CA PHE A 189 3.85 -12.02 -6.45
C PHE A 189 3.52 -13.22 -7.32
N THR A 190 4.57 -13.91 -7.78
CA THR A 190 4.47 -15.21 -8.44
C THR A 190 5.37 -16.23 -7.75
N ASP A 191 5.10 -17.50 -7.98
CA ASP A 191 6.02 -18.58 -7.61
C ASP A 191 7.22 -18.64 -8.58
N ALA A 192 8.13 -19.57 -8.34
CA ALA A 192 9.31 -19.78 -9.17
C ALA A 192 8.98 -20.10 -10.64
N SER A 193 7.78 -20.64 -10.92
CA SER A 193 7.29 -21.00 -12.25
C SER A 193 6.43 -19.92 -12.90
N ASP A 194 6.45 -18.69 -12.34
CA ASP A 194 5.65 -17.55 -12.78
C ASP A 194 4.13 -17.67 -12.59
N LYS A 195 3.68 -18.68 -11.82
CA LYS A 195 2.26 -18.80 -11.46
C LYS A 195 1.89 -17.76 -10.41
N PRO A 196 0.79 -17.01 -10.60
CA PRO A 196 0.33 -16.01 -9.64
C PRO A 196 0.10 -16.59 -8.23
N VAL A 197 0.58 -15.88 -7.21
CA VAL A 197 0.29 -16.19 -5.81
C VAL A 197 -0.97 -15.44 -5.39
N THR A 198 -2.08 -16.16 -5.23
CA THR A 198 -3.40 -15.58 -4.95
C THR A 198 -3.86 -15.74 -3.51
N ASN A 199 -3.24 -16.64 -2.76
CA ASN A 199 -3.58 -16.94 -1.36
C ASN A 199 -2.80 -16.03 -0.38
N LEU A 200 -2.77 -14.74 -0.67
CA LEU A 200 -2.27 -13.68 0.17
C LEU A 200 -3.44 -12.91 0.78
N VAL A 201 -3.27 -12.40 1.99
CA VAL A 201 -4.20 -11.43 2.57
C VAL A 201 -3.58 -10.05 2.45
N ILE A 202 -4.27 -9.13 1.79
CA ILE A 202 -3.86 -7.73 1.68
C ILE A 202 -4.61 -6.94 2.74
N LYS A 203 -3.88 -6.16 3.51
CA LYS A 203 -4.42 -5.24 4.52
C LYS A 203 -3.98 -3.82 4.22
N LEU A 204 -4.77 -2.86 4.69
CA LEU A 204 -4.52 -1.42 4.58
C LEU A 204 -4.25 -0.80 5.97
N GLU A 205 -3.81 -1.65 6.90
CA GLU A 205 -3.38 -1.28 8.26
C GLU A 205 -2.24 -2.21 8.67
N PRO A 206 -1.20 -1.72 9.40
CA PRO A 206 -0.07 -2.52 9.86
C PRO A 206 -0.44 -3.56 10.91
#